data_93eb32fece3bdad5a9ef3f022ce7ba90
#
_entry.id   93eb32fece3bdad5a9ef3f022ce7ba90
#
_cell.length_a   1.000
_cell.length_b   1.000
_cell.length_c   1.000
_cell.angle_alpha   90.00
_cell.angle_beta   90.00
_cell.angle_gamma   90.00
#
_symmetry.space_group_name_H-M   'P 1'
#
loop_
_entity.id
_entity.type
_entity.pdbx_description
1 polymer ?
#
loop_
_entity_poly.entity_id
_entity_poly.type
_entity_poly.pdbx_seq_one_letter_code
_entity_poly.pdbx_strand_id
1 'polypeptide(L)'
;MSQVITFYSYKGGVGRSLALVNVATLLSKWGKKVLMIDWDLEAPGLENFFESYLLDVDWSKQKGVLDFLWAKQKKESAPWQDWVLSFSTKVSTTPLHLLVSGKSNGDYSDQLRAFNVSQFYKKHDGAHVIEDFRKELLVNYDYVLIDSRTGVTDFGGICTIQMPDILVMLLTATEQGLNGTAKIAEKAQNAHAALPFDREKLLIMPVPSRIDQSEYTLTQEWLNKIATKLKPYYEDWIPTQIDINEFMRLIKIPYIPYFSYGEKLPVIEQGVSDPAGLGYAYENLAMLIGKGLDELGEFVEKREKYLEEISGELPSPEKTSPSLQGLVGRVHIFISFAENDSALKEQLIKQINNSIPNENIEFIYRTTPALGQSRRNVLSDKIKIADIILLLISDNYFIQSSEVTSGYLISNEVHEEFDLIEKVDVQKDVIIPIYLTTKHPSIIHLSSLSLRKGIEATDIYAYDPIGYAANQISPVIKQSLIQKKRAFLIA
;
A
#
# COMPACT_ATOMS: atom_id res chain seq x y z
N MET A 1 20.20 -7.00 12.87
CA MET A 1 21.12 -7.75 11.96
C MET A 1 21.14 -7.05 10.63
N SER A 2 22.29 -6.98 9.97
CA SER A 2 22.39 -6.41 8.63
C SER A 2 21.92 -7.44 7.60
N GLN A 3 21.16 -7.02 6.58
CA GLN A 3 20.55 -7.93 5.60
C GLN A 3 20.65 -7.40 4.17
N VAL A 4 20.79 -8.30 3.20
CA VAL A 4 20.66 -8.01 1.78
C VAL A 4 19.30 -8.51 1.28
N ILE A 5 18.51 -7.61 0.74
CA ILE A 5 17.17 -7.88 0.25
C ILE A 5 17.10 -7.58 -1.24
N THR A 6 16.78 -8.57 -2.04
CA THR A 6 16.58 -8.34 -3.49
C THR A 6 15.11 -8.24 -3.82
N PHE A 7 14.73 -7.19 -4.53
CA PHE A 7 13.41 -7.04 -5.13
C PHE A 7 13.47 -7.59 -6.55
N TYR A 8 12.63 -8.56 -6.82
CA TYR A 8 12.57 -9.27 -8.09
C TYR A 8 11.15 -9.39 -8.62
N SER A 9 11.01 -9.50 -9.93
CA SER A 9 9.75 -9.87 -10.57
C SER A 9 10.00 -10.65 -11.86
N TYR A 10 9.15 -11.64 -12.14
CA TYR A 10 9.22 -12.42 -13.37
C TYR A 10 8.88 -11.59 -14.61
N LYS A 11 7.98 -10.61 -14.48
CA LYS A 11 7.57 -9.68 -15.54
C LYS A 11 7.91 -8.25 -15.18
N GLY A 12 8.10 -7.41 -16.21
CA GLY A 12 8.23 -5.95 -16.04
C GLY A 12 6.90 -5.28 -15.66
N GLY A 13 6.99 -4.05 -15.14
CA GLY A 13 5.84 -3.20 -14.88
C GLY A 13 4.99 -3.59 -13.67
N VAL A 14 5.50 -4.43 -12.77
CA VAL A 14 4.77 -4.86 -11.57
C VAL A 14 4.95 -3.93 -10.35
N GLY A 15 5.75 -2.86 -10.48
CA GLY A 15 6.01 -1.91 -9.39
C GLY A 15 7.18 -2.29 -8.47
N ARG A 16 8.12 -3.10 -8.94
CA ARG A 16 9.31 -3.56 -8.19
C ARG A 16 10.16 -2.40 -7.66
N SER A 17 10.66 -1.55 -8.56
CA SER A 17 11.50 -0.40 -8.22
C SER A 17 10.75 0.58 -7.31
N LEU A 18 9.45 0.82 -7.59
CA LEU A 18 8.60 1.66 -6.74
C LEU A 18 8.48 1.09 -5.32
N ALA A 19 8.31 -0.22 -5.15
CA ALA A 19 8.27 -0.84 -3.83
C ALA A 19 9.60 -0.68 -3.10
N LEU A 20 10.73 -0.95 -3.78
CA LEU A 20 12.07 -0.83 -3.23
C LEU A 20 12.33 0.59 -2.69
N VAL A 21 12.11 1.63 -3.50
CA VAL A 21 12.43 3.02 -3.11
C VAL A 21 11.55 3.52 -1.96
N ASN A 22 10.29 3.07 -1.88
CA ASN A 22 9.41 3.41 -0.77
C ASN A 22 9.81 2.67 0.53
N VAL A 23 10.17 1.39 0.46
CA VAL A 23 10.72 0.64 1.60
C VAL A 23 12.03 1.27 2.08
N ALA A 24 12.95 1.62 1.17
CA ALA A 24 14.20 2.32 1.52
C ALA A 24 13.93 3.64 2.26
N THR A 25 12.98 4.43 1.75
CA THR A 25 12.60 5.72 2.34
C THR A 25 12.04 5.54 3.75
N LEU A 26 11.22 4.52 4.00
CA LEU A 26 10.68 4.23 5.33
C LEU A 26 11.74 3.73 6.30
N LEU A 27 12.60 2.83 5.88
CA LEU A 27 13.72 2.36 6.72
C LEU A 27 14.65 3.53 7.10
N SER A 28 14.97 4.43 6.16
CA SER A 28 15.73 5.66 6.43
C SER A 28 15.00 6.60 7.41
N LYS A 29 13.67 6.74 7.27
CA LYS A 29 12.82 7.48 8.22
C LYS A 29 12.91 6.88 9.62
N TRP A 30 13.04 5.57 9.75
CA TRP A 30 13.23 4.86 11.04
C TRP A 30 14.68 4.81 11.52
N GLY A 31 15.56 5.65 10.97
CA GLY A 31 16.92 5.81 11.40
C GLY A 31 17.88 4.68 10.98
N LYS A 32 17.48 3.82 10.04
CA LYS A 32 18.34 2.73 9.56
C LYS A 32 19.28 3.24 8.46
N LYS A 33 20.49 2.66 8.41
CA LYS A 33 21.44 2.90 7.32
C LYS A 33 21.08 2.02 6.13
N VAL A 34 20.60 2.64 5.08
CA VAL A 34 20.06 1.94 3.89
C VAL A 34 20.90 2.25 2.67
N LEU A 35 21.30 1.21 1.94
CA LEU A 35 21.87 1.31 0.59
C LEU A 35 20.89 0.70 -0.41
N MET A 36 20.54 1.45 -1.43
CA MET A 36 19.89 0.95 -2.63
C MET A 36 20.93 0.66 -3.68
N ILE A 37 20.81 -0.47 -4.39
CA ILE A 37 21.69 -0.83 -5.50
C ILE A 37 20.82 -1.05 -6.74
N ASP A 38 21.08 -0.28 -7.80
CA ASP A 38 20.47 -0.51 -9.10
C ASP A 38 21.26 -1.59 -9.86
N TRP A 39 20.75 -2.82 -9.80
CA TRP A 39 21.31 -3.95 -10.52
C TRP A 39 20.53 -4.28 -11.81
N ASP A 40 19.54 -3.48 -12.18
CA ASP A 40 18.89 -3.58 -13.49
C ASP A 40 19.78 -2.91 -14.55
N LEU A 41 20.91 -3.54 -14.82
CA LEU A 41 21.96 -2.98 -15.71
C LEU A 41 21.48 -2.73 -17.14
N GLU A 42 20.39 -3.34 -17.59
CA GLU A 42 19.87 -3.15 -18.95
C GLU A 42 18.83 -2.02 -19.06
N ALA A 43 18.12 -1.75 -17.98
CA ALA A 43 17.11 -0.70 -17.91
C ALA A 43 17.16 0.02 -16.55
N PRO A 44 18.32 0.66 -16.22
CA PRO A 44 18.50 1.34 -14.94
C PRO A 44 17.55 2.52 -14.80
N GLY A 45 17.27 2.95 -13.57
CA GLY A 45 16.36 4.06 -13.36
C GLY A 45 15.96 4.32 -11.91
N LEU A 46 16.64 3.72 -10.93
CA LEU A 46 16.37 4.04 -9.51
C LEU A 46 16.65 5.50 -9.19
N GLU A 47 17.63 6.11 -9.81
CA GLU A 47 17.99 7.51 -9.64
C GLU A 47 16.85 8.46 -10.00
N ASN A 48 16.00 8.11 -10.97
CA ASN A 48 14.90 8.95 -11.42
C ASN A 48 13.88 9.26 -10.31
N PHE A 49 13.69 8.35 -9.37
CA PHE A 49 12.82 8.58 -8.20
C PHE A 49 13.37 9.66 -7.27
N PHE A 50 14.64 9.98 -7.37
CA PHE A 50 15.35 10.89 -6.49
C PHE A 50 15.99 12.07 -7.23
N GLU A 51 15.63 12.30 -8.50
CA GLU A 51 16.21 13.35 -9.34
C GLU A 51 16.19 14.73 -8.64
N SER A 52 15.09 15.07 -7.97
CA SER A 52 14.97 16.34 -7.24
C SER A 52 15.90 16.48 -6.02
N TYR A 53 16.52 15.40 -5.57
CA TYR A 53 17.47 15.35 -4.45
C TYR A 53 18.93 15.16 -4.93
N LEU A 54 19.16 14.95 -6.23
CA LEU A 54 20.43 14.60 -6.84
C LEU A 54 20.86 15.61 -7.92
N LEU A 55 20.47 16.89 -7.77
CA LEU A 55 20.65 17.94 -8.77
C LEU A 55 22.11 18.24 -9.11
N ASP A 56 23.03 18.04 -8.17
CA ASP A 56 24.46 18.36 -8.33
C ASP A 56 25.30 17.19 -8.86
N VAL A 57 24.67 16.06 -9.24
CA VAL A 57 25.38 14.87 -9.70
C VAL A 57 25.78 14.99 -11.16
N ASP A 58 27.08 14.84 -11.43
CA ASP A 58 27.59 14.73 -12.80
C ASP A 58 27.45 13.27 -13.27
N TRP A 59 26.31 12.94 -13.85
CA TRP A 59 25.96 11.61 -14.33
C TRP A 59 26.94 11.03 -15.34
N SER A 60 27.65 11.90 -16.11
CA SER A 60 28.64 11.45 -17.09
C SER A 60 29.88 10.80 -16.44
N LYS A 61 30.11 11.09 -15.17
CA LYS A 61 31.26 10.57 -14.39
C LYS A 61 30.85 9.57 -13.34
N GLN A 62 29.55 9.45 -13.06
CA GLN A 62 29.04 8.60 -11.99
C GLN A 62 29.33 7.13 -12.30
N LYS A 63 30.16 6.51 -11.45
CA LYS A 63 30.44 5.08 -11.49
C LYS A 63 29.41 4.28 -10.71
N GLY A 64 29.28 2.99 -11.06
CA GLY A 64 28.33 2.12 -10.39
C GLY A 64 28.68 0.63 -10.48
N VAL A 65 27.64 -0.20 -10.46
CA VAL A 65 27.75 -1.67 -10.41
C VAL A 65 28.55 -2.22 -11.61
N LEU A 66 28.28 -1.75 -12.82
CA LEU A 66 29.00 -2.24 -14.01
C LEU A 66 30.49 -1.90 -13.94
N ASP A 67 30.83 -0.68 -13.48
CA ASP A 67 32.22 -0.27 -13.29
C ASP A 67 32.93 -1.14 -12.24
N PHE A 68 32.22 -1.49 -11.14
CA PHE A 68 32.72 -2.41 -10.12
C PHE A 68 33.05 -3.79 -10.72
N LEU A 69 32.13 -4.37 -11.46
CA LEU A 69 32.32 -5.68 -12.08
C LEU A 69 33.53 -5.69 -13.05
N TRP A 70 33.64 -4.64 -13.88
CA TRP A 70 34.79 -4.49 -14.80
C TRP A 70 36.13 -4.32 -14.07
N ALA A 71 36.19 -3.48 -13.04
CA ALA A 71 37.41 -3.29 -12.25
C ALA A 71 37.87 -4.61 -11.60
N LYS A 72 36.94 -5.34 -10.98
CA LYS A 72 37.22 -6.65 -10.36
C LYS A 72 37.66 -7.68 -11.41
N GLN A 73 37.05 -7.71 -12.59
CA GLN A 73 37.48 -8.58 -13.68
C GLN A 73 38.91 -8.28 -14.14
N LYS A 74 39.29 -7.01 -14.15
CA LYS A 74 40.66 -6.54 -14.51
C LYS A 74 41.66 -6.62 -13.35
N LYS A 75 41.21 -7.01 -12.14
CA LYS A 75 41.97 -6.99 -10.90
C LYS A 75 42.44 -5.59 -10.49
N GLU A 76 41.64 -4.58 -10.82
CA GLU A 76 41.87 -3.18 -10.48
C GLU A 76 41.18 -2.86 -9.14
N SER A 77 41.61 -1.77 -8.50
CA SER A 77 40.91 -1.24 -7.32
C SER A 77 39.51 -0.75 -7.69
N ALA A 78 38.55 -1.13 -6.89
CA ALA A 78 37.14 -0.73 -7.05
C ALA A 78 36.61 -0.14 -5.74
N PRO A 79 36.96 1.12 -5.41
CA PRO A 79 36.50 1.79 -4.21
C PRO A 79 35.01 2.19 -4.38
N TRP A 80 34.15 1.20 -4.37
CA TRP A 80 32.72 1.37 -4.61
C TRP A 80 32.06 2.33 -3.64
N GLN A 81 32.62 2.47 -2.41
CA GLN A 81 32.14 3.41 -1.41
C GLN A 81 32.19 4.86 -1.90
N ASP A 82 33.22 5.22 -2.68
CA ASP A 82 33.38 6.57 -3.26
C ASP A 82 32.39 6.84 -4.40
N TRP A 83 31.69 5.82 -4.88
CA TRP A 83 30.71 5.91 -5.97
C TRP A 83 29.26 5.95 -5.47
N VAL A 84 29.06 5.81 -4.17
CA VAL A 84 27.75 5.85 -3.53
C VAL A 84 27.28 7.30 -3.44
N LEU A 85 26.12 7.57 -3.98
CA LEU A 85 25.40 8.82 -3.81
C LEU A 85 24.74 8.85 -2.45
N SER A 86 24.88 9.97 -1.72
CA SER A 86 24.25 10.16 -0.41
C SER A 86 23.33 11.37 -0.45
N PHE A 87 22.08 11.20 -0.06
CA PHE A 87 21.08 12.28 -0.06
C PHE A 87 20.01 12.03 1.00
N SER A 88 19.21 13.06 1.32
CA SER A 88 18.10 12.95 2.27
C SER A 88 16.81 13.41 1.63
N THR A 89 15.74 12.67 1.86
CA THR A 89 14.39 13.08 1.49
C THR A 89 13.75 13.92 2.60
N LYS A 90 12.56 14.48 2.36
CA LYS A 90 11.84 15.29 3.35
C LYS A 90 11.47 14.52 4.63
N VAL A 91 11.47 13.18 4.57
CA VAL A 91 11.08 12.32 5.70
C VAL A 91 12.25 11.52 6.27
N SER A 92 13.43 11.57 5.65
CA SER A 92 14.61 10.82 6.08
C SER A 92 15.15 11.31 7.43
N THR A 93 15.39 10.40 8.35
CA THR A 93 16.13 10.65 9.60
C THR A 93 17.63 10.38 9.39
N THR A 94 17.96 9.35 8.61
CA THR A 94 19.33 9.05 8.15
C THR A 94 19.40 9.26 6.63
N PRO A 95 20.56 9.65 6.08
CA PRO A 95 20.70 9.73 4.63
C PRO A 95 20.40 8.40 3.94
N LEU A 96 19.78 8.48 2.77
CA LEU A 96 19.67 7.37 1.83
C LEU A 96 20.94 7.29 0.99
N HIS A 97 21.37 6.07 0.71
CA HIS A 97 22.51 5.81 -0.13
C HIS A 97 22.07 5.07 -1.38
N LEU A 98 22.68 5.41 -2.54
CA LEU A 98 22.37 4.81 -3.83
C LEU A 98 23.66 4.49 -4.59
N LEU A 99 23.87 3.22 -4.93
CA LEU A 99 24.85 2.78 -5.90
C LEU A 99 24.10 2.50 -7.22
N VAL A 100 24.33 3.36 -8.20
CA VAL A 100 23.69 3.26 -9.51
C VAL A 100 24.27 2.13 -10.36
N SER A 101 23.64 1.83 -11.48
CA SER A 101 24.09 0.79 -12.41
C SER A 101 25.46 1.08 -13.05
N GLY A 102 25.77 2.35 -13.33
CA GLY A 102 27.04 2.80 -13.93
C GLY A 102 26.88 4.09 -14.73
N LYS A 103 27.92 4.47 -15.46
CA LYS A 103 27.96 5.71 -16.22
C LYS A 103 26.94 5.72 -17.35
N SER A 104 26.07 6.71 -17.34
CA SER A 104 25.12 6.97 -18.42
C SER A 104 25.78 7.69 -19.62
N ASN A 105 26.89 7.14 -20.14
CA ASN A 105 27.55 7.66 -21.33
C ASN A 105 27.32 6.72 -22.53
N GLY A 106 27.65 7.17 -23.75
CA GLY A 106 27.42 6.40 -24.97
C GLY A 106 28.09 5.01 -25.01
N ASP A 107 29.07 4.78 -24.16
CA ASP A 107 29.81 3.51 -24.09
C ASP A 107 29.18 2.48 -23.13
N TYR A 108 28.21 2.87 -22.30
CA TYR A 108 27.62 1.98 -21.29
C TYR A 108 27.01 0.71 -21.88
N SER A 109 26.22 0.85 -22.93
CA SER A 109 25.57 -0.29 -23.60
C SER A 109 26.59 -1.26 -24.22
N ASP A 110 27.69 -0.74 -24.75
CA ASP A 110 28.76 -1.56 -25.34
C ASP A 110 29.55 -2.26 -24.24
N GLN A 111 29.86 -1.58 -23.15
CA GLN A 111 30.48 -2.18 -21.97
C GLN A 111 29.62 -3.29 -21.35
N LEU A 112 28.30 -3.07 -21.24
CA LEU A 112 27.38 -4.08 -20.75
C LEU A 112 27.34 -5.32 -21.64
N ARG A 113 27.26 -5.14 -22.97
CA ARG A 113 27.25 -6.25 -23.93
C ARG A 113 28.57 -7.02 -23.92
N ALA A 114 29.70 -6.33 -23.72
CA ALA A 114 31.03 -6.93 -23.68
C ALA A 114 31.31 -7.71 -22.39
N PHE A 115 30.57 -7.44 -21.29
CA PHE A 115 30.78 -8.13 -20.03
C PHE A 115 30.18 -9.53 -20.05
N ASN A 116 31.00 -10.54 -19.83
CA ASN A 116 30.59 -11.94 -19.83
C ASN A 116 30.56 -12.50 -18.39
N VAL A 117 29.37 -12.61 -17.81
CA VAL A 117 29.15 -13.11 -16.45
C VAL A 117 29.75 -14.53 -16.28
N SER A 118 29.56 -15.43 -17.25
CA SER A 118 30.09 -16.80 -17.15
C SER A 118 31.62 -16.83 -17.10
N GLN A 119 32.28 -15.95 -17.86
CA GLN A 119 33.76 -15.83 -17.81
C GLN A 119 34.19 -15.20 -16.47
N PHE A 120 33.48 -14.17 -16.00
CA PHE A 120 33.75 -13.55 -14.70
C PHE A 120 33.77 -14.60 -13.59
N TYR A 121 32.75 -15.46 -13.51
CA TYR A 121 32.69 -16.53 -12.53
C TYR A 121 33.78 -17.58 -12.72
N LYS A 122 34.02 -18.05 -13.96
CA LYS A 122 34.95 -19.17 -14.23
C LYS A 122 36.42 -18.79 -14.19
N LYS A 123 36.76 -17.56 -14.60
CA LYS A 123 38.17 -17.16 -14.83
C LYS A 123 38.66 -16.10 -13.83
N HIS A 124 37.73 -15.37 -13.21
CA HIS A 124 38.07 -14.23 -12.37
C HIS A 124 37.56 -14.39 -10.93
N ASP A 125 37.26 -15.63 -10.56
CA ASP A 125 36.77 -15.97 -9.20
C ASP A 125 35.52 -15.16 -8.75
N GLY A 126 34.62 -14.94 -9.69
CA GLY A 126 33.48 -14.06 -9.53
C GLY A 126 32.61 -14.39 -8.30
N ALA A 127 32.51 -15.67 -7.94
CA ALA A 127 31.75 -16.09 -6.75
C ALA A 127 32.32 -15.48 -5.46
N HIS A 128 33.65 -15.56 -5.26
CA HIS A 128 34.28 -14.96 -4.08
C HIS A 128 34.29 -13.42 -4.16
N VAL A 129 34.49 -12.84 -5.34
CA VAL A 129 34.41 -11.37 -5.52
C VAL A 129 33.04 -10.83 -5.09
N ILE A 130 31.95 -11.49 -5.47
CA ILE A 130 30.61 -11.07 -5.09
C ILE A 130 30.34 -11.32 -3.61
N GLU A 131 30.83 -12.44 -3.05
CA GLU A 131 30.68 -12.73 -1.63
C GLU A 131 31.46 -11.72 -0.74
N ASP A 132 32.66 -11.35 -1.15
CA ASP A 132 33.45 -10.33 -0.42
C ASP A 132 32.77 -8.95 -0.52
N PHE A 133 32.25 -8.59 -1.70
CA PHE A 133 31.46 -7.37 -1.85
C PHE A 133 30.24 -7.36 -0.94
N ARG A 134 29.50 -8.49 -0.87
CA ARG A 134 28.35 -8.63 0.03
C ARG A 134 28.75 -8.45 1.50
N LYS A 135 29.85 -9.04 1.94
CA LYS A 135 30.36 -8.88 3.31
C LYS A 135 30.70 -7.42 3.64
N GLU A 136 31.37 -6.72 2.71
CA GLU A 136 31.65 -5.30 2.86
C GLU A 136 30.37 -4.46 2.98
N LEU A 137 29.32 -4.78 2.20
CA LEU A 137 28.03 -4.11 2.28
C LEU A 137 27.39 -4.27 3.68
N LEU A 138 27.39 -5.48 4.24
CA LEU A 138 26.79 -5.81 5.52
C LEU A 138 27.51 -5.18 6.72
N VAL A 139 28.81 -4.85 6.58
CA VAL A 139 29.56 -4.10 7.61
C VAL A 139 29.13 -2.64 7.66
N ASN A 140 28.73 -2.07 6.52
CA ASN A 140 28.50 -0.63 6.39
C ASN A 140 27.03 -0.23 6.51
N TYR A 141 26.08 -1.15 6.25
CA TYR A 141 24.64 -0.87 6.16
C TYR A 141 23.82 -1.85 6.99
N ASP A 142 22.70 -1.36 7.54
CA ASP A 142 21.70 -2.21 8.18
C ASP A 142 20.90 -2.98 7.12
N TYR A 143 20.54 -2.30 6.04
CA TYR A 143 19.77 -2.87 4.92
C TYR A 143 20.39 -2.51 3.59
N VAL A 144 20.58 -3.53 2.75
CA VAL A 144 20.99 -3.37 1.36
C VAL A 144 19.85 -3.86 0.47
N LEU A 145 19.22 -2.93 -0.26
CA LEU A 145 18.07 -3.23 -1.12
C LEU A 145 18.52 -3.22 -2.58
N ILE A 146 18.38 -4.35 -3.26
CA ILE A 146 18.83 -4.53 -4.64
C ILE A 146 17.64 -4.54 -5.58
N ASP A 147 17.61 -3.61 -6.54
CA ASP A 147 16.66 -3.64 -7.66
C ASP A 147 17.24 -4.54 -8.75
N SER A 148 16.63 -5.70 -8.96
CA SER A 148 17.12 -6.65 -9.94
C SER A 148 16.41 -6.50 -11.28
N ARG A 149 16.97 -7.03 -12.34
CA ARG A 149 16.28 -7.17 -13.62
C ARG A 149 15.13 -8.17 -13.57
N THR A 150 14.18 -8.00 -14.48
CA THR A 150 13.09 -8.97 -14.71
C THR A 150 13.55 -10.16 -15.54
N GLY A 151 12.90 -11.30 -15.33
CA GLY A 151 13.17 -12.51 -16.12
C GLY A 151 14.42 -13.28 -15.70
N VAL A 152 14.78 -14.30 -16.51
CA VAL A 152 15.92 -15.19 -16.24
C VAL A 152 17.12 -14.68 -17.03
N THR A 153 18.08 -14.07 -16.35
CA THR A 153 19.32 -13.59 -16.98
C THR A 153 20.53 -13.99 -16.17
N ASP A 154 21.71 -13.95 -16.79
CA ASP A 154 22.97 -14.28 -16.11
C ASP A 154 23.27 -13.33 -14.95
N PHE A 155 23.03 -12.02 -15.13
CA PHE A 155 23.13 -11.03 -14.06
C PHE A 155 22.06 -11.23 -12.98
N GLY A 156 20.86 -11.71 -13.37
CA GLY A 156 19.78 -12.02 -12.42
C GLY A 156 20.18 -13.12 -11.43
N GLY A 157 21.00 -14.07 -11.81
CA GLY A 157 21.49 -15.11 -10.91
C GLY A 157 22.32 -14.56 -9.74
N ILE A 158 23.08 -13.49 -9.94
CA ILE A 158 23.82 -12.83 -8.87
C ILE A 158 22.84 -12.25 -7.83
N CYS A 159 21.86 -11.47 -8.31
CA CYS A 159 20.91 -10.76 -7.45
C CYS A 159 19.88 -11.67 -6.80
N THR A 160 19.48 -12.77 -7.45
CA THR A 160 18.39 -13.63 -6.94
C THR A 160 18.87 -14.84 -6.17
N ILE A 161 20.14 -15.21 -6.31
CA ILE A 161 20.71 -16.42 -5.72
C ILE A 161 21.82 -16.09 -4.74
N GLN A 162 22.86 -15.35 -5.18
CA GLN A 162 24.07 -15.21 -4.37
C GLN A 162 24.02 -14.03 -3.39
N MET A 163 23.44 -12.90 -3.79
CA MET A 163 23.43 -11.69 -2.93
C MET A 163 22.43 -11.75 -1.76
N PRO A 164 21.16 -12.15 -1.96
CA PRO A 164 20.13 -11.90 -0.96
C PRO A 164 20.11 -12.88 0.20
N ASP A 165 19.65 -12.40 1.36
CA ASP A 165 19.11 -13.17 2.47
C ASP A 165 17.59 -13.32 2.32
N ILE A 166 16.93 -12.27 1.80
CA ILE A 166 15.50 -12.25 1.49
C ILE A 166 15.30 -11.88 0.02
N LEU A 167 14.54 -12.71 -0.70
CA LEU A 167 14.12 -12.45 -2.07
C LEU A 167 12.65 -12.05 -2.10
N VAL A 168 12.37 -10.75 -2.19
CA VAL A 168 11.02 -10.20 -2.33
C VAL A 168 10.58 -10.34 -3.78
N MET A 169 9.60 -11.19 -4.04
CA MET A 169 9.12 -11.51 -5.39
C MET A 169 7.76 -10.88 -5.66
N LEU A 170 7.75 -9.74 -6.36
CA LEU A 170 6.51 -9.09 -6.76
C LEU A 170 5.87 -9.79 -7.95
N LEU A 171 4.56 -10.06 -7.85
CA LEU A 171 3.81 -10.72 -8.90
C LEU A 171 2.41 -10.13 -9.07
N THR A 172 1.94 -10.05 -10.31
CA THR A 172 0.56 -9.70 -10.61
C THR A 172 -0.34 -10.93 -10.63
N ALA A 173 -1.64 -10.71 -10.44
CA ALA A 173 -2.68 -11.75 -10.49
C ALA A 173 -2.89 -12.30 -11.92
N THR A 174 -1.90 -12.99 -12.46
CA THR A 174 -1.91 -13.61 -13.79
C THR A 174 -1.26 -14.99 -13.75
N GLU A 175 -1.75 -15.94 -14.56
CA GLU A 175 -1.18 -17.30 -14.64
C GLU A 175 0.31 -17.30 -14.96
N GLN A 176 0.70 -16.49 -15.93
CA GLN A 176 2.11 -16.40 -16.34
C GLN A 176 2.98 -15.80 -15.23
N GLY A 177 2.48 -14.78 -14.52
CA GLY A 177 3.17 -14.18 -13.37
C GLY A 177 3.35 -15.21 -12.26
N LEU A 178 2.28 -15.88 -11.86
CA LEU A 178 2.29 -16.88 -10.78
C LEU A 178 3.21 -18.08 -11.09
N ASN A 179 3.06 -18.68 -12.28
CA ASN A 179 3.86 -19.84 -12.66
C ASN A 179 5.33 -19.47 -12.86
N GLY A 180 5.61 -18.29 -13.43
CA GLY A 180 6.97 -17.79 -13.58
C GLY A 180 7.64 -17.53 -12.23
N THR A 181 6.94 -16.90 -11.29
CA THR A 181 7.42 -16.66 -9.93
C THR A 181 7.73 -17.97 -9.22
N ALA A 182 6.82 -18.96 -9.25
CA ALA A 182 7.05 -20.27 -8.62
C ALA A 182 8.30 -20.97 -9.17
N LYS A 183 8.48 -20.99 -10.50
CA LYS A 183 9.65 -21.59 -11.14
C LYS A 183 10.97 -20.91 -10.76
N ILE A 184 10.97 -19.59 -10.64
CA ILE A 184 12.18 -18.85 -10.25
C ILE A 184 12.45 -19.04 -8.76
N ALA A 185 11.44 -19.03 -7.91
CA ALA A 185 11.56 -19.26 -6.49
C ALA A 185 12.23 -20.62 -6.20
N GLU A 186 11.75 -21.70 -6.83
CA GLU A 186 12.34 -23.02 -6.74
C GLU A 186 13.80 -23.05 -7.19
N LYS A 187 14.07 -22.45 -8.36
CA LYS A 187 15.43 -22.39 -8.92
C LYS A 187 16.37 -21.60 -8.00
N ALA A 188 15.93 -20.47 -7.49
CA ALA A 188 16.76 -19.60 -6.63
C ALA A 188 17.09 -20.31 -5.31
N GLN A 189 16.12 -20.93 -4.65
CA GLN A 189 16.31 -21.60 -3.37
C GLN A 189 17.22 -22.82 -3.51
N ASN A 190 17.02 -23.65 -4.55
CA ASN A 190 17.88 -24.80 -4.82
C ASN A 190 19.33 -24.39 -5.16
N ALA A 191 19.50 -23.35 -5.97
CA ALA A 191 20.83 -22.89 -6.35
C ALA A 191 21.54 -22.18 -5.17
N HIS A 192 20.80 -21.46 -4.33
CA HIS A 192 21.35 -20.85 -3.11
C HIS A 192 21.86 -21.91 -2.12
N ALA A 193 21.08 -22.97 -1.92
CA ALA A 193 21.50 -24.09 -1.06
C ALA A 193 22.75 -24.83 -1.56
N ALA A 194 23.06 -24.72 -2.84
CA ALA A 194 24.28 -25.31 -3.47
C ALA A 194 25.48 -24.35 -3.50
N LEU A 195 25.37 -23.13 -2.95
CA LEU A 195 26.49 -22.21 -2.86
C LEU A 195 27.61 -22.78 -1.97
N PRO A 196 28.88 -22.55 -2.29
CA PRO A 196 30.01 -23.03 -1.47
C PRO A 196 30.29 -22.13 -0.25
N PHE A 197 29.27 -21.46 0.26
CA PHE A 197 29.36 -20.53 1.39
C PHE A 197 28.44 -21.00 2.50
N ASP A 198 28.89 -20.85 3.75
CA ASP A 198 28.05 -21.12 4.94
C ASP A 198 27.10 -19.94 5.14
N ARG A 199 25.85 -20.13 4.73
CA ARG A 199 24.81 -19.11 4.76
C ARG A 199 23.45 -19.70 5.17
N GLU A 200 22.67 -18.86 5.81
CA GLU A 200 21.29 -19.20 6.13
C GLU A 200 20.47 -19.44 4.85
N LYS A 201 19.38 -20.17 5.00
CA LYS A 201 18.45 -20.45 3.90
C LYS A 201 17.93 -19.15 3.30
N LEU A 202 17.93 -19.05 1.97
CA LEU A 202 17.31 -17.94 1.27
C LEU A 202 15.79 -17.92 1.57
N LEU A 203 15.34 -16.86 2.21
CA LEU A 203 13.91 -16.64 2.44
C LEU A 203 13.27 -16.01 1.21
N ILE A 204 12.18 -16.60 0.75
CA ILE A 204 11.43 -16.09 -0.40
C ILE A 204 10.13 -15.48 0.11
N MET A 205 9.93 -14.21 -0.22
CA MET A 205 8.76 -13.42 0.17
C MET A 205 7.94 -13.04 -1.08
N PRO A 206 6.95 -13.87 -1.49
CA PRO A 206 6.08 -13.49 -2.59
C PRO A 206 5.12 -12.37 -2.16
N VAL A 207 5.00 -11.32 -2.98
CA VAL A 207 4.17 -10.15 -2.69
C VAL A 207 3.22 -9.90 -3.87
N PRO A 208 1.90 -10.14 -3.69
CA PRO A 208 0.91 -9.78 -4.69
C PRO A 208 0.91 -8.27 -4.93
N SER A 209 1.09 -7.86 -6.18
CA SER A 209 1.24 -6.45 -6.54
C SER A 209 0.29 -6.05 -7.67
N ARG A 210 -0.04 -4.75 -7.71
CA ARG A 210 -1.02 -4.16 -8.64
C ARG A 210 -2.39 -4.85 -8.56
N ILE A 211 -2.82 -5.11 -7.34
CA ILE A 211 -4.13 -5.72 -7.06
C ILE A 211 -5.20 -4.65 -7.19
N ASP A 212 -6.13 -4.86 -8.12
CA ASP A 212 -7.28 -3.98 -8.29
C ASP A 212 -8.28 -4.21 -7.15
N GLN A 213 -8.54 -3.17 -6.37
CA GLN A 213 -9.42 -3.26 -5.22
C GLN A 213 -10.91 -3.21 -5.59
N SER A 214 -11.24 -2.79 -6.82
CA SER A 214 -12.63 -2.75 -7.30
C SER A 214 -13.21 -4.15 -7.57
N GLU A 215 -12.35 -5.13 -7.86
CA GLU A 215 -12.73 -6.50 -8.21
C GLU A 215 -12.56 -7.45 -7.02
N TYR A 216 -13.40 -7.30 -6.00
CA TYR A 216 -13.25 -8.02 -4.73
C TYR A 216 -13.23 -9.55 -4.90
N THR A 217 -14.20 -10.14 -5.62
CA THR A 217 -14.31 -11.60 -5.79
C THR A 217 -13.09 -12.17 -6.51
N LEU A 218 -12.71 -11.58 -7.64
CA LEU A 218 -11.52 -11.99 -8.39
C LEU A 218 -10.25 -11.83 -7.58
N THR A 219 -10.16 -10.75 -6.79
CA THR A 219 -9.03 -10.54 -5.88
C THR A 219 -8.91 -11.67 -4.87
N GLN A 220 -10.00 -12.10 -4.21
CA GLN A 220 -9.97 -13.20 -3.25
C GLN A 220 -9.58 -14.53 -3.92
N GLU A 221 -10.15 -14.83 -5.08
CA GLU A 221 -9.80 -16.02 -5.86
C GLU A 221 -8.31 -16.07 -6.20
N TRP A 222 -7.76 -14.94 -6.67
CA TRP A 222 -6.34 -14.86 -7.02
C TRP A 222 -5.42 -14.92 -5.81
N LEU A 223 -5.75 -14.27 -4.70
CA LEU A 223 -4.97 -14.36 -3.46
C LEU A 223 -4.94 -15.81 -2.96
N ASN A 224 -6.08 -16.52 -2.95
CA ASN A 224 -6.15 -17.93 -2.58
C ASN A 224 -5.29 -18.80 -3.52
N LYS A 225 -5.31 -18.53 -4.82
CA LYS A 225 -4.51 -19.26 -5.81
C LYS A 225 -3.02 -19.04 -5.62
N ILE A 226 -2.61 -17.78 -5.36
CA ILE A 226 -1.23 -17.42 -5.06
C ILE A 226 -0.78 -18.10 -3.76
N ALA A 227 -1.59 -18.00 -2.68
CA ALA A 227 -1.32 -18.63 -1.40
C ALA A 227 -1.10 -20.15 -1.55
N THR A 228 -1.99 -20.82 -2.28
CA THR A 228 -1.89 -22.26 -2.51
C THR A 228 -0.64 -22.65 -3.30
N LYS A 229 -0.36 -21.94 -4.40
CA LYS A 229 0.76 -22.26 -5.30
C LYS A 229 2.11 -21.98 -4.68
N LEU A 230 2.21 -20.89 -3.89
CA LEU A 230 3.47 -20.43 -3.27
C LEU A 230 3.55 -20.79 -1.78
N LYS A 231 2.64 -21.62 -1.29
CA LYS A 231 2.57 -22.08 0.10
C LYS A 231 3.92 -22.49 0.70
N PRO A 232 4.75 -23.33 0.04
CA PRO A 232 6.03 -23.76 0.62
C PRO A 232 6.96 -22.61 0.99
N TYR A 233 6.93 -21.50 0.23
CA TYR A 233 7.78 -20.35 0.48
C TYR A 233 7.28 -19.47 1.61
N TYR A 234 5.96 -19.41 1.83
CA TYR A 234 5.37 -18.73 2.99
C TYR A 234 5.61 -19.55 4.27
N GLU A 235 5.49 -20.85 4.23
CA GLU A 235 5.71 -21.75 5.38
C GLU A 235 7.16 -21.72 5.90
N ASP A 236 8.11 -21.25 5.12
CA ASP A 236 9.51 -21.07 5.55
C ASP A 236 9.68 -20.00 6.65
N TRP A 237 8.74 -19.05 6.75
CA TRP A 237 8.84 -17.91 7.66
C TRP A 237 7.51 -17.48 8.31
N ILE A 238 6.35 -17.95 7.82
CA ILE A 238 5.06 -17.70 8.46
C ILE A 238 4.76 -18.84 9.44
N PRO A 239 4.59 -18.54 10.75
CA PRO A 239 4.17 -19.54 11.73
C PRO A 239 2.84 -20.21 11.36
N THR A 240 2.70 -21.49 11.68
CA THR A 240 1.52 -22.31 11.33
C THR A 240 0.20 -21.80 11.93
N GLN A 241 0.25 -20.94 12.95
CA GLN A 241 -0.90 -20.34 13.60
C GLN A 241 -1.49 -19.17 12.78
N ILE A 242 -0.74 -18.63 11.81
CA ILE A 242 -1.17 -17.51 10.97
C ILE A 242 -1.72 -18.05 9.66
N ASP A 243 -2.96 -17.69 9.32
CA ASP A 243 -3.53 -18.02 8.03
C ASP A 243 -2.84 -17.24 6.91
N ILE A 244 -2.27 -17.95 5.92
CA ILE A 244 -1.52 -17.34 4.81
C ILE A 244 -2.41 -16.41 3.97
N ASN A 245 -3.71 -16.73 3.80
CA ASN A 245 -4.60 -15.87 3.01
C ASN A 245 -4.91 -14.56 3.74
N GLU A 246 -5.09 -14.61 5.06
CA GLU A 246 -5.24 -13.39 5.86
C GLU A 246 -3.96 -12.56 5.84
N PHE A 247 -2.81 -13.19 6.00
CA PHE A 247 -1.52 -12.53 5.92
C PHE A 247 -1.29 -11.85 4.56
N MET A 248 -1.63 -12.51 3.46
CA MET A 248 -1.52 -11.93 2.12
C MET A 248 -2.37 -10.68 1.91
N ARG A 249 -3.50 -10.56 2.61
CA ARG A 249 -4.32 -9.33 2.57
C ARG A 249 -3.59 -8.12 3.17
N LEU A 250 -2.70 -8.35 4.13
CA LEU A 250 -1.91 -7.30 4.78
C LEU A 250 -0.72 -6.84 3.92
N ILE A 251 -0.12 -7.76 3.14
CA ILE A 251 1.09 -7.48 2.35
C ILE A 251 0.83 -7.17 0.88
N LYS A 252 -0.39 -7.37 0.36
CA LYS A 252 -0.72 -7.06 -1.03
C LYS A 252 -0.53 -5.58 -1.33
N ILE A 253 0.04 -5.28 -2.49
CA ILE A 253 0.22 -3.91 -2.96
C ILE A 253 -0.94 -3.56 -3.90
N PRO A 254 -1.78 -2.56 -3.58
CA PRO A 254 -2.91 -2.17 -4.41
C PRO A 254 -2.45 -1.50 -5.71
N TYR A 255 -3.31 -1.52 -6.72
CA TYR A 255 -3.12 -0.73 -7.92
C TYR A 255 -3.80 0.62 -7.80
N ILE A 256 -3.01 1.68 -7.80
CA ILE A 256 -3.51 3.06 -7.79
C ILE A 256 -3.00 3.75 -9.06
N PRO A 257 -3.87 4.03 -10.05
CA PRO A 257 -3.48 4.57 -11.36
C PRO A 257 -2.65 5.85 -11.28
N TYR A 258 -2.90 6.72 -10.33
CA TYR A 258 -2.15 7.97 -10.13
C TYR A 258 -0.64 7.76 -10.05
N PHE A 259 -0.17 6.71 -9.38
CA PHE A 259 1.26 6.37 -9.24
C PHE A 259 1.83 5.55 -10.41
N SER A 260 1.06 5.39 -11.49
CA SER A 260 1.60 4.84 -12.74
C SER A 260 2.16 5.93 -13.67
N TYR A 261 2.08 7.21 -13.25
CA TYR A 261 2.56 8.36 -14.00
C TYR A 261 3.70 9.05 -13.25
N GLY A 262 4.90 8.95 -13.81
CA GLY A 262 6.12 9.53 -13.23
C GLY A 262 6.66 8.73 -12.03
N GLU A 263 7.84 9.11 -11.59
CA GLU A 263 8.60 8.47 -10.51
C GLU A 263 8.27 9.14 -9.16
N LYS A 264 7.01 8.97 -8.70
CA LYS A 264 6.50 9.54 -7.45
C LYS A 264 6.70 8.58 -6.29
N LEU A 265 6.87 9.14 -5.09
CA LEU A 265 7.04 8.37 -3.84
C LEU A 265 5.75 8.44 -3.00
N PRO A 266 4.85 7.42 -3.05
CA PRO A 266 3.62 7.39 -2.27
C PRO A 266 3.81 7.67 -0.78
N VAL A 267 4.87 7.15 -0.16
CA VAL A 267 5.14 7.35 1.27
C VAL A 267 5.47 8.80 1.64
N ILE A 268 5.93 9.61 0.67
CA ILE A 268 6.18 11.05 0.85
C ILE A 268 4.96 11.88 0.48
N GLU A 269 4.30 11.55 -0.64
CA GLU A 269 3.18 12.35 -1.16
C GLU A 269 1.88 12.14 -0.39
N GLN A 270 1.54 10.89 -0.06
CA GLN A 270 0.28 10.54 0.61
C GLN A 270 0.46 10.13 2.08
N GLY A 271 1.71 9.82 2.49
CA GLY A 271 1.98 9.26 3.80
C GLY A 271 1.54 7.79 3.88
N VAL A 272 1.40 7.29 5.12
CA VAL A 272 1.20 5.86 5.42
C VAL A 272 -0.07 5.59 6.23
N SER A 273 -0.92 6.58 6.42
CA SER A 273 -2.09 6.47 7.31
C SER A 273 -3.33 5.86 6.64
N ASP A 274 -3.39 5.83 5.31
CA ASP A 274 -4.53 5.28 4.56
C ASP A 274 -4.34 3.77 4.32
N PRO A 275 -5.14 2.89 4.96
CA PRO A 275 -5.05 1.43 4.78
C PRO A 275 -5.31 0.96 3.35
N ALA A 276 -5.99 1.75 2.52
CA ALA A 276 -6.22 1.46 1.11
C ALA A 276 -5.11 2.00 0.20
N GLY A 277 -4.20 2.82 0.74
CA GLY A 277 -3.14 3.52 0.03
C GLY A 277 -1.88 2.68 -0.21
N LEU A 278 -1.08 3.09 -1.19
CA LEU A 278 0.22 2.48 -1.47
C LEU A 278 1.21 2.68 -0.32
N GLY A 279 1.19 3.87 0.33
CA GLY A 279 2.10 4.15 1.43
C GLY A 279 1.93 3.18 2.60
N TYR A 280 0.69 2.83 2.95
CA TYR A 280 0.39 1.84 3.98
C TYR A 280 0.88 0.43 3.61
N ALA A 281 0.65 0.02 2.36
CA ALA A 281 1.13 -1.28 1.88
C ALA A 281 2.67 -1.38 1.91
N TYR A 282 3.36 -0.30 1.53
CA TYR A 282 4.81 -0.25 1.61
C TYR A 282 5.33 -0.17 3.04
N GLU A 283 4.59 0.46 3.96
CA GLU A 283 4.94 0.45 5.38
C GLU A 283 4.84 -0.95 5.97
N ASN A 284 3.80 -1.72 5.63
CA ASN A 284 3.71 -3.13 6.02
C ASN A 284 4.91 -3.94 5.51
N LEU A 285 5.27 -3.75 4.24
CA LEU A 285 6.42 -4.43 3.65
C LEU A 285 7.74 -4.02 4.33
N ALA A 286 7.93 -2.72 4.60
CA ALA A 286 9.11 -2.20 5.28
C ALA A 286 9.21 -2.71 6.74
N MET A 287 8.10 -2.83 7.45
CA MET A 287 8.05 -3.40 8.80
C MET A 287 8.51 -4.85 8.82
N LEU A 288 7.99 -5.68 7.92
CA LEU A 288 8.36 -7.08 7.80
C LEU A 288 9.86 -7.26 7.48
N ILE A 289 10.36 -6.49 6.53
CA ILE A 289 11.79 -6.46 6.18
C ILE A 289 12.62 -5.95 7.37
N GLY A 290 12.15 -4.90 8.05
CA GLY A 290 12.83 -4.28 9.18
C GLY A 290 13.00 -5.19 10.40
N LYS A 291 12.18 -6.23 10.54
CA LYS A 291 12.30 -7.29 11.56
C LYS A 291 12.84 -8.62 11.00
N GLY A 292 13.27 -8.66 9.75
CA GLY A 292 13.81 -9.88 9.13
C GLY A 292 12.78 -11.01 9.00
N LEU A 293 11.51 -10.67 8.84
CA LEU A 293 10.37 -11.58 8.79
C LEU A 293 10.10 -12.33 10.12
N ASP A 294 10.54 -11.74 11.23
CA ASP A 294 10.29 -12.29 12.58
C ASP A 294 9.05 -11.67 13.25
N GLU A 295 8.61 -12.28 14.35
CA GLU A 295 7.54 -11.79 15.23
C GLU A 295 6.21 -11.50 14.53
N LEU A 296 5.88 -12.27 13.50
CA LEU A 296 4.70 -12.07 12.65
C LEU A 296 3.37 -12.10 13.41
N GLY A 297 3.28 -12.80 14.53
CA GLY A 297 2.11 -12.78 15.41
C GLY A 297 1.83 -11.38 15.94
N GLU A 298 2.87 -10.65 16.35
CA GLU A 298 2.71 -9.24 16.76
C GLU A 298 2.33 -8.33 15.60
N PHE A 299 2.89 -8.56 14.42
CA PHE A 299 2.53 -7.80 13.22
C PHE A 299 1.05 -7.93 12.89
N VAL A 300 0.49 -9.15 12.98
CA VAL A 300 -0.92 -9.41 12.68
C VAL A 300 -1.84 -8.85 13.76
N GLU A 301 -1.50 -9.02 15.04
CA GLU A 301 -2.36 -8.67 16.16
C GLU A 301 -2.18 -7.23 16.63
N LYS A 302 -0.96 -6.69 16.59
CA LYS A 302 -0.56 -5.40 17.19
C LYS A 302 0.38 -4.62 16.27
N ARG A 303 -0.05 -4.38 15.04
CA ARG A 303 0.74 -3.71 14.00
C ARG A 303 1.43 -2.42 14.47
N GLU A 304 0.74 -1.60 15.26
CA GLU A 304 1.30 -0.33 15.74
C GLU A 304 2.48 -0.56 16.70
N LYS A 305 2.38 -1.54 17.60
CA LYS A 305 3.47 -1.91 18.50
C LYS A 305 4.68 -2.44 17.72
N TYR A 306 4.43 -3.27 16.73
CA TYR A 306 5.46 -3.80 15.84
C TYR A 306 6.21 -2.67 15.10
N LEU A 307 5.48 -1.63 14.66
CA LEU A 307 6.05 -0.45 14.04
C LEU A 307 6.91 0.37 15.05
N GLU A 308 6.41 0.60 16.27
CA GLU A 308 7.13 1.34 17.32
C GLU A 308 8.49 0.71 17.62
N GLU A 309 8.56 -0.60 17.69
CA GLU A 309 9.80 -1.33 17.96
C GLU A 309 10.86 -1.19 16.85
N ILE A 310 10.42 -1.08 15.58
CA ILE A 310 11.33 -0.93 14.44
C ILE A 310 11.79 0.53 14.29
N SER A 311 10.87 1.46 14.45
CA SER A 311 11.11 2.88 14.20
C SER A 311 12.03 3.51 15.26
N GLY A 312 12.19 2.85 16.43
CA GLY A 312 12.91 3.42 17.57
C GLY A 312 12.24 4.68 18.12
N GLU A 313 11.05 5.01 17.68
CA GLU A 313 10.22 5.99 18.37
C GLU A 313 10.00 5.42 19.77
N LEU A 314 10.46 6.16 20.79
CA LEU A 314 10.11 5.86 22.17
C LEU A 314 8.59 5.65 22.19
N PRO A 315 8.10 4.61 22.88
CA PRO A 315 6.67 4.46 23.04
C PRO A 315 6.15 5.82 23.49
N SER A 316 5.33 6.44 22.70
CA SER A 316 4.50 7.56 23.19
C SER A 316 3.98 7.05 24.52
N PRO A 317 4.22 7.76 25.66
CA PRO A 317 3.98 7.24 27.00
C PRO A 317 2.68 6.48 26.95
N GLU A 318 2.74 5.19 27.21
CA GLU A 318 1.70 4.19 27.00
C GLU A 318 0.36 4.84 26.66
N LYS A 319 0.08 4.96 25.35
CA LYS A 319 -1.31 4.87 24.95
C LYS A 319 -1.71 3.43 25.29
N THR A 320 -1.69 3.10 26.60
CA THR A 320 -2.66 2.21 27.15
C THR A 320 -3.91 2.64 26.43
N SER A 321 -4.40 1.81 25.52
CA SER A 321 -5.73 2.01 25.01
C SER A 321 -6.53 2.28 26.25
N PRO A 322 -6.85 3.54 26.58
CA PRO A 322 -7.80 3.75 27.66
C PRO A 322 -8.95 2.94 27.13
N SER A 323 -9.39 1.98 27.91
CA SER A 323 -10.66 1.33 27.66
C SER A 323 -11.53 2.43 27.10
N LEU A 324 -12.05 2.29 25.87
CA LEU A 324 -12.77 3.33 25.12
C LEU A 324 -14.02 3.88 25.87
N GLN A 325 -14.11 3.60 27.13
CA GLN A 325 -15.08 4.05 28.10
C GLN A 325 -14.62 5.39 28.66
N GLY A 326 -15.09 6.46 28.05
CA GLY A 326 -15.31 7.67 28.80
C GLY A 326 -14.77 9.01 28.28
N LEU A 327 -14.00 9.18 27.21
CA LEU A 327 -13.45 10.51 26.89
C LEU A 327 -13.16 10.80 25.41
N VAL A 328 -13.88 10.20 24.45
CA VAL A 328 -13.74 10.50 23.03
C VAL A 328 -15.00 11.19 22.52
N GLY A 329 -14.86 12.31 21.83
CA GLY A 329 -15.96 12.96 21.14
C GLY A 329 -16.67 11.97 20.21
N ARG A 330 -18.01 11.96 20.24
CA ARG A 330 -18.84 11.08 19.41
C ARG A 330 -18.71 11.44 17.94
N VAL A 331 -18.64 10.45 17.07
CA VAL A 331 -18.81 10.62 15.64
C VAL A 331 -20.29 10.58 15.31
N HIS A 332 -20.81 11.67 14.78
CA HIS A 332 -22.20 11.80 14.41
C HIS A 332 -22.37 11.45 12.94
N ILE A 333 -23.18 10.44 12.64
CA ILE A 333 -23.49 9.99 11.30
C ILE A 333 -24.93 10.33 10.98
N PHE A 334 -25.16 11.28 10.09
CA PHE A 334 -26.50 11.61 9.60
C PHE A 334 -26.89 10.63 8.48
N ILE A 335 -28.08 10.01 8.58
CA ILE A 335 -28.62 9.12 7.54
C ILE A 335 -29.87 9.75 6.97
N SER A 336 -29.83 10.12 5.68
CA SER A 336 -30.99 10.52 4.87
C SER A 336 -31.56 9.29 4.17
N PHE A 337 -32.85 9.04 4.33
CA PHE A 337 -33.55 7.87 3.76
C PHE A 337 -35.04 8.17 3.55
N ALA A 338 -35.70 7.49 2.60
CA ALA A 338 -37.16 7.55 2.47
C ALA A 338 -37.85 6.81 3.62
N GLU A 339 -39.03 7.25 4.06
CA GLU A 339 -39.73 6.69 5.23
C GLU A 339 -39.99 5.19 5.07
N ASN A 340 -40.33 4.75 3.87
CA ASN A 340 -40.51 3.33 3.52
C ASN A 340 -39.22 2.49 3.61
N ASP A 341 -38.06 3.11 3.72
CA ASP A 341 -36.75 2.44 3.83
C ASP A 341 -36.24 2.33 5.28
N SER A 342 -37.11 2.55 6.24
CA SER A 342 -36.75 2.45 7.66
C SER A 342 -36.11 1.10 8.02
N ALA A 343 -36.56 0.01 7.41
CA ALA A 343 -35.97 -1.31 7.61
C ALA A 343 -34.55 -1.42 7.03
N LEU A 344 -34.27 -0.82 5.89
CA LEU A 344 -32.95 -0.77 5.25
C LEU A 344 -31.98 0.07 6.10
N LYS A 345 -32.45 1.20 6.63
CA LYS A 345 -31.68 2.03 7.57
C LYS A 345 -31.26 1.24 8.82
N GLU A 346 -32.20 0.51 9.45
CA GLU A 346 -31.88 -0.31 10.62
C GLU A 346 -30.89 -1.43 10.32
N GLN A 347 -31.01 -2.07 9.15
CA GLN A 347 -30.03 -3.05 8.70
C GLN A 347 -28.65 -2.43 8.53
N LEU A 348 -28.55 -1.26 7.89
CA LEU A 348 -27.29 -0.54 7.70
C LEU A 348 -26.63 -0.22 9.05
N ILE A 349 -27.38 0.35 9.99
CA ILE A 349 -26.90 0.66 11.35
C ILE A 349 -26.39 -0.61 12.03
N LYS A 350 -27.15 -1.71 11.98
CA LYS A 350 -26.74 -3.00 12.56
C LYS A 350 -25.46 -3.54 11.95
N GLN A 351 -25.30 -3.48 10.63
CA GLN A 351 -24.09 -3.95 9.93
C GLN A 351 -22.88 -3.07 10.25
N ILE A 352 -23.06 -1.75 10.33
CA ILE A 352 -21.98 -0.83 10.74
C ILE A 352 -21.56 -1.14 12.19
N ASN A 353 -22.50 -1.32 13.11
CA ASN A 353 -22.20 -1.65 14.50
C ASN A 353 -21.51 -3.01 14.65
N ASN A 354 -21.83 -3.98 13.80
CA ASN A 354 -21.14 -5.27 13.78
C ASN A 354 -19.69 -5.14 13.27
N SER A 355 -19.45 -4.27 12.29
CA SER A 355 -18.13 -4.04 11.70
C SER A 355 -17.26 -3.11 12.54
N ILE A 356 -17.87 -2.26 13.34
CA ILE A 356 -17.22 -1.29 14.23
C ILE A 356 -17.98 -1.26 15.56
N PRO A 357 -17.75 -2.22 16.44
CA PRO A 357 -18.34 -2.19 17.76
C PRO A 357 -17.74 -1.04 18.56
N ASN A 358 -18.39 0.12 18.55
CA ASN A 358 -17.92 1.33 19.21
C ASN A 358 -19.09 2.16 19.75
N GLU A 359 -19.09 2.41 21.07
CA GLU A 359 -20.09 3.23 21.75
C GLU A 359 -20.02 4.73 21.43
N ASN A 360 -18.96 5.16 20.72
CA ASN A 360 -18.75 6.57 20.35
C ASN A 360 -19.28 6.93 18.95
N ILE A 361 -20.15 6.11 18.37
CA ILE A 361 -20.87 6.40 17.15
C ILE A 361 -22.30 6.74 17.50
N GLU A 362 -22.79 7.88 17.03
CA GLU A 362 -24.17 8.29 17.16
C GLU A 362 -24.80 8.44 15.77
N PHE A 363 -25.82 7.64 15.51
CA PHE A 363 -26.60 7.75 14.28
C PHE A 363 -27.72 8.76 14.46
N ILE A 364 -27.72 9.78 13.62
CA ILE A 364 -28.72 10.84 13.62
C ILE A 364 -29.52 10.79 12.32
N TYR A 365 -30.81 11.02 12.43
CA TYR A 365 -31.74 11.08 11.30
C TYR A 365 -32.92 12.01 11.66
N ARG A 366 -33.79 12.28 10.69
CA ARG A 366 -34.98 13.08 10.96
C ARG A 366 -35.84 12.44 12.05
N THR A 367 -36.39 13.29 12.93
CA THR A 367 -37.33 12.90 13.99
C THR A 367 -38.46 13.90 14.00
N THR A 368 -39.63 13.49 14.53
CA THR A 368 -40.71 14.43 14.76
C THR A 368 -40.25 15.50 15.76
N PRO A 369 -40.33 16.80 15.42
CA PRO A 369 -39.90 17.86 16.34
C PRO A 369 -40.83 17.94 17.55
N ALA A 370 -40.30 18.39 18.69
CA ALA A 370 -41.10 18.67 19.87
C ALA A 370 -42.07 19.85 19.61
N LEU A 371 -43.14 19.93 20.39
CA LEU A 371 -44.15 20.97 20.25
C LEU A 371 -43.49 22.36 20.32
N GLY A 372 -43.73 23.20 19.29
CA GLY A 372 -43.16 24.55 19.18
C GLY A 372 -41.82 24.69 18.49
N GLN A 373 -41.17 23.61 18.05
CA GLN A 373 -39.92 23.65 17.30
C GLN A 373 -40.17 23.56 15.78
N SER A 374 -39.44 24.35 15.02
CA SER A 374 -39.44 24.26 13.55
C SER A 374 -38.70 23.01 13.10
N ARG A 375 -39.40 22.15 12.32
CA ARG A 375 -38.84 20.94 11.73
C ARG A 375 -37.51 21.23 10.96
N ARG A 376 -37.52 22.32 10.19
CA ARG A 376 -36.35 22.71 9.37
C ARG A 376 -35.16 23.11 10.24
N ASN A 377 -35.35 23.81 11.34
CA ASN A 377 -34.25 24.23 12.22
C ASN A 377 -33.65 23.01 12.94
N VAL A 378 -34.47 22.11 13.47
CA VAL A 378 -34.01 20.86 14.13
C VAL A 378 -33.20 20.01 13.13
N LEU A 379 -33.69 19.90 11.91
CA LEU A 379 -33.02 19.15 10.86
C LEU A 379 -31.69 19.81 10.42
N SER A 380 -31.68 21.13 10.27
CA SER A 380 -30.47 21.90 9.96
C SER A 380 -29.39 21.72 11.04
N ASP A 381 -29.76 21.76 12.29
CA ASP A 381 -28.82 21.59 13.40
C ASP A 381 -28.24 20.16 13.43
N LYS A 382 -29.04 19.15 13.17
CA LYS A 382 -28.59 17.75 13.05
C LYS A 382 -27.63 17.56 11.90
N ILE A 383 -27.88 18.15 10.73
CA ILE A 383 -26.99 18.06 9.57
C ILE A 383 -25.66 18.81 9.83
N LYS A 384 -25.71 19.97 10.51
CA LYS A 384 -24.51 20.74 10.84
C LYS A 384 -23.55 20.01 11.78
N ILE A 385 -24.07 19.27 12.77
CA ILE A 385 -23.24 18.53 13.73
C ILE A 385 -22.73 17.20 13.17
N ALA A 386 -23.31 16.70 12.07
CA ALA A 386 -22.90 15.44 11.47
C ALA A 386 -21.45 15.52 10.93
N ASP A 387 -20.66 14.51 11.25
CA ASP A 387 -19.32 14.34 10.71
C ASP A 387 -19.34 13.59 9.37
N ILE A 388 -20.31 12.68 9.22
CA ILE A 388 -20.53 11.87 8.03
C ILE A 388 -22.00 11.97 7.65
N ILE A 389 -22.31 12.13 6.38
CA ILE A 389 -23.68 12.13 5.86
C ILE A 389 -23.81 10.97 4.89
N LEU A 390 -24.71 10.04 5.17
CA LEU A 390 -25.05 8.91 4.32
C LEU A 390 -26.40 9.19 3.64
N LEU A 391 -26.44 9.06 2.33
CA LEU A 391 -27.68 9.19 1.53
C LEU A 391 -28.10 7.79 1.06
N LEU A 392 -29.13 7.22 1.67
CA LEU A 392 -29.65 5.90 1.31
C LEU A 392 -30.62 6.02 0.14
N ILE A 393 -30.10 5.98 -1.06
CA ILE A 393 -30.83 6.25 -2.31
C ILE A 393 -31.42 4.96 -2.87
N SER A 394 -32.67 4.69 -2.53
CA SER A 394 -33.49 3.59 -3.04
C SER A 394 -34.53 4.08 -4.07
N ASP A 395 -35.34 3.16 -4.60
CA ASP A 395 -36.48 3.53 -5.43
C ASP A 395 -37.52 4.40 -4.70
N ASN A 396 -37.65 4.25 -3.39
CA ASN A 396 -38.55 5.05 -2.55
C ASN A 396 -38.07 6.49 -2.34
N TYR A 397 -36.80 6.76 -2.64
CA TYR A 397 -36.22 8.11 -2.57
C TYR A 397 -36.83 9.05 -3.60
N PHE A 398 -37.50 8.49 -4.64
CA PHE A 398 -38.07 9.20 -5.77
C PHE A 398 -39.57 9.03 -5.88
N ILE A 399 -40.26 10.07 -6.39
CA ILE A 399 -41.65 10.04 -6.83
C ILE A 399 -41.71 10.19 -8.36
N GLN A 400 -42.64 9.48 -8.98
CA GLN A 400 -42.90 9.63 -10.42
C GLN A 400 -43.63 10.96 -10.67
N SER A 401 -43.14 11.75 -11.62
CA SER A 401 -43.74 13.03 -11.99
C SER A 401 -43.78 13.18 -13.50
N SER A 402 -44.92 13.64 -13.98
CA SER A 402 -45.11 14.00 -15.41
C SER A 402 -44.57 15.40 -15.74
N GLU A 403 -44.16 16.17 -14.74
CA GLU A 403 -43.77 17.57 -14.93
C GLU A 403 -42.28 17.75 -15.25
N VAL A 404 -41.47 16.68 -15.15
CA VAL A 404 -40.02 16.72 -15.38
C VAL A 404 -39.65 15.81 -16.54
N THR A 405 -38.74 16.25 -17.38
CA THR A 405 -38.24 15.50 -18.55
C THR A 405 -37.68 14.12 -18.22
N SER A 406 -37.22 13.92 -16.97
CA SER A 406 -36.72 12.64 -16.46
C SER A 406 -37.82 11.72 -15.91
N GLY A 407 -39.04 12.21 -15.68
CA GLY A 407 -40.13 11.47 -15.07
C GLY A 407 -40.06 11.18 -13.58
N TYR A 408 -39.01 11.67 -12.89
CA TYR A 408 -38.81 11.44 -11.46
C TYR A 408 -38.36 12.71 -10.71
N LEU A 409 -38.87 12.89 -9.49
CA LEU A 409 -38.48 13.92 -8.54
C LEU A 409 -38.06 13.26 -7.22
N ILE A 410 -37.23 13.95 -6.43
CA ILE A 410 -36.95 13.53 -5.05
C ILE A 410 -38.27 13.59 -4.26
N SER A 411 -38.51 12.57 -3.42
CA SER A 411 -39.73 12.56 -2.59
C SER A 411 -39.74 13.76 -1.66
N ASN A 412 -40.93 14.32 -1.40
CA ASN A 412 -41.09 15.50 -0.55
C ASN A 412 -40.50 15.31 0.85
N GLU A 413 -40.42 14.07 1.31
CA GLU A 413 -39.91 13.72 2.64
C GLU A 413 -38.39 13.95 2.77
N VAL A 414 -37.63 13.68 1.70
CA VAL A 414 -36.17 13.83 1.70
C VAL A 414 -35.70 15.09 1.00
N HIS A 415 -36.58 15.78 0.29
CA HIS A 415 -36.26 17.02 -0.43
C HIS A 415 -35.74 18.11 0.50
N GLU A 416 -36.35 18.27 1.67
CA GLU A 416 -35.92 19.26 2.66
C GLU A 416 -34.55 18.93 3.25
N GLU A 417 -34.28 17.63 3.48
CA GLU A 417 -32.96 17.15 3.91
C GLU A 417 -31.88 17.46 2.87
N PHE A 418 -32.22 17.18 1.63
CA PHE A 418 -31.34 17.38 0.49
C PHE A 418 -30.97 18.86 0.30
N ASP A 419 -31.95 19.74 0.30
CA ASP A 419 -31.76 21.20 0.24
C ASP A 419 -30.84 21.75 1.35
N LEU A 420 -30.95 21.17 2.55
CA LEU A 420 -30.13 21.57 3.69
C LEU A 420 -28.70 21.02 3.57
N ILE A 421 -28.55 19.80 3.08
CA ILE A 421 -27.25 19.17 2.83
C ILE A 421 -26.48 19.94 1.77
N GLU A 422 -27.13 20.34 0.66
CA GLU A 422 -26.48 21.16 -0.38
C GLU A 422 -25.97 22.52 0.14
N LYS A 423 -26.71 23.14 1.07
CA LYS A 423 -26.33 24.43 1.66
C LYS A 423 -25.20 24.37 2.67
N VAL A 424 -25.01 23.23 3.31
CA VAL A 424 -23.95 23.01 4.30
C VAL A 424 -22.65 22.55 3.64
N ASP A 425 -22.67 22.29 2.37
CA ASP A 425 -21.76 21.44 1.60
C ASP A 425 -20.34 21.95 1.35
N VAL A 426 -20.05 23.21 1.50
CA VAL A 426 -18.77 23.75 0.96
C VAL A 426 -17.53 23.31 1.76
N GLN A 427 -17.68 22.65 2.92
CA GLN A 427 -16.58 22.26 3.82
C GLN A 427 -16.60 20.82 4.36
N LYS A 428 -17.58 19.98 4.00
CA LYS A 428 -17.67 18.61 4.54
C LYS A 428 -17.28 17.58 3.47
N ASP A 429 -16.10 17.01 3.62
CA ASP A 429 -15.53 16.00 2.70
C ASP A 429 -16.24 14.62 2.78
N VAL A 430 -17.29 14.45 3.57
CA VAL A 430 -17.82 13.13 3.90
C VAL A 430 -19.34 13.03 3.69
N ILE A 431 -19.80 13.32 2.47
CA ILE A 431 -21.15 12.93 2.02
C ILE A 431 -21.01 11.71 1.13
N ILE A 432 -21.61 10.59 1.52
CA ILE A 432 -21.49 9.30 0.83
C ILE A 432 -22.88 8.88 0.33
N PRO A 433 -23.15 8.98 -0.98
CA PRO A 433 -24.36 8.39 -1.56
C PRO A 433 -24.24 6.86 -1.60
N ILE A 434 -25.27 6.15 -1.20
CA ILE A 434 -25.41 4.69 -1.26
C ILE A 434 -26.54 4.40 -2.23
N TYR A 435 -26.20 3.95 -3.43
CA TYR A 435 -27.17 3.66 -4.47
C TYR A 435 -27.71 2.23 -4.33
N LEU A 436 -28.97 2.11 -3.96
CA LEU A 436 -29.74 0.86 -3.86
C LEU A 436 -30.77 0.72 -4.99
N THR A 437 -30.62 1.52 -6.03
CA THR A 437 -31.52 1.56 -7.19
C THR A 437 -30.74 1.55 -8.48
N THR A 438 -31.28 0.88 -9.50
CA THR A 438 -30.75 0.91 -10.87
C THR A 438 -31.17 2.17 -11.66
N LYS A 439 -32.02 3.01 -11.08
CA LYS A 439 -32.42 4.28 -11.68
C LYS A 439 -31.30 5.28 -11.55
N HIS A 440 -30.59 5.51 -12.65
CA HIS A 440 -29.34 6.28 -12.70
C HIS A 440 -29.49 7.74 -12.29
N PRO A 441 -28.48 8.34 -11.62
CA PRO A 441 -28.47 9.73 -11.12
C PRO A 441 -28.58 10.82 -12.20
N SER A 442 -28.39 10.50 -13.49
CA SER A 442 -28.63 11.46 -14.58
C SER A 442 -30.08 11.98 -14.64
N ILE A 443 -30.97 11.37 -13.87
CA ILE A 443 -32.38 11.71 -13.74
C ILE A 443 -32.58 12.84 -12.71
N ILE A 444 -31.58 13.12 -11.87
CA ILE A 444 -31.75 14.02 -10.76
C ILE A 444 -30.89 15.26 -10.99
N HIS A 445 -31.46 16.44 -10.79
CA HIS A 445 -30.71 17.70 -10.68
C HIS A 445 -29.76 17.71 -9.44
N LEU A 446 -29.03 16.62 -9.26
CA LEU A 446 -27.98 16.43 -8.24
C LEU A 446 -26.65 16.94 -8.80
N SER A 447 -26.63 18.10 -9.47
CA SER A 447 -25.45 18.59 -10.17
C SER A 447 -24.22 18.74 -9.28
N SER A 448 -24.41 18.97 -7.98
CA SER A 448 -23.31 19.05 -7.00
C SER A 448 -22.93 17.67 -6.42
N LEU A 449 -23.88 16.73 -6.27
CA LEU A 449 -23.62 15.39 -5.72
C LEU A 449 -23.30 14.34 -6.79
N SER A 450 -23.71 14.54 -8.05
CA SER A 450 -23.37 13.64 -9.17
C SER A 450 -21.87 13.57 -9.45
N LEU A 451 -21.07 14.50 -8.95
CA LEU A 451 -19.61 14.50 -9.02
C LEU A 451 -18.97 13.70 -7.89
N ARG A 452 -19.71 13.28 -6.87
CA ARG A 452 -19.17 12.52 -5.74
C ARG A 452 -19.24 11.03 -6.03
N LYS A 453 -18.12 10.35 -5.85
CA LYS A 453 -18.02 8.91 -6.01
C LYS A 453 -18.83 8.23 -4.90
N GLY A 454 -20.00 7.71 -5.24
CA GLY A 454 -20.88 6.98 -4.32
C GLY A 454 -20.55 5.49 -4.26
N ILE A 455 -21.24 4.79 -3.37
CA ILE A 455 -21.21 3.34 -3.23
C ILE A 455 -22.37 2.77 -4.04
N GLU A 456 -22.09 2.09 -5.15
CA GLU A 456 -23.09 1.39 -5.92
C GLU A 456 -23.34 0.01 -5.31
N ALA A 457 -24.50 -0.17 -4.70
CA ALA A 457 -24.94 -1.43 -4.08
C ALA A 457 -26.19 -1.97 -4.79
N THR A 458 -26.11 -2.04 -6.12
CA THR A 458 -27.18 -2.55 -7.01
C THR A 458 -26.99 -4.03 -7.35
N ASP A 459 -27.55 -4.49 -8.44
CA ASP A 459 -27.68 -5.91 -8.86
C ASP A 459 -26.44 -6.82 -8.75
N ILE A 460 -25.24 -6.27 -8.74
CA ILE A 460 -23.98 -7.04 -8.59
C ILE A 460 -23.88 -7.66 -7.19
N TYR A 461 -24.55 -7.08 -6.19
CA TYR A 461 -24.51 -7.50 -4.79
C TYR A 461 -25.88 -7.94 -4.28
N ALA A 462 -26.66 -8.60 -5.12
CA ALA A 462 -28.06 -9.00 -4.89
C ALA A 462 -28.30 -9.81 -3.59
N TYR A 463 -27.24 -10.40 -3.00
CA TYR A 463 -27.37 -11.18 -1.78
C TYR A 463 -27.36 -10.34 -0.49
N ASP A 464 -26.56 -9.29 -0.41
CA ASP A 464 -26.50 -8.40 0.77
C ASP A 464 -25.98 -7.00 0.39
N PRO A 465 -26.77 -6.17 -0.28
CA PRO A 465 -26.35 -4.82 -0.70
C PRO A 465 -26.05 -3.91 0.50
N ILE A 466 -26.76 -4.09 1.62
CA ILE A 466 -26.58 -3.29 2.83
C ILE A 466 -25.29 -3.69 3.57
N GLY A 467 -24.98 -4.98 3.67
CA GLY A 467 -23.72 -5.46 4.23
C GLY A 467 -22.52 -4.98 3.44
N TYR A 468 -22.63 -5.00 2.11
CA TYR A 468 -21.59 -4.43 1.25
C TYR A 468 -21.37 -2.93 1.51
N ALA A 469 -22.45 -2.14 1.52
CA ALA A 469 -22.36 -0.70 1.81
C ALA A 469 -21.74 -0.43 3.18
N ALA A 470 -22.17 -1.17 4.21
CA ALA A 470 -21.61 -1.05 5.56
C ALA A 470 -20.10 -1.32 5.60
N ASN A 471 -19.62 -2.34 4.87
CA ASN A 471 -18.20 -2.67 4.78
C ASN A 471 -17.39 -1.56 4.09
N GLN A 472 -17.94 -0.91 3.07
CA GLN A 472 -17.28 0.21 2.38
C GLN A 472 -17.25 1.49 3.24
N ILE A 473 -18.24 1.72 4.09
CA ILE A 473 -18.35 2.89 4.96
C ILE A 473 -17.49 2.74 6.23
N SER A 474 -17.33 1.52 6.71
CA SER A 474 -16.62 1.23 7.97
C SER A 474 -15.21 1.85 8.06
N PRO A 475 -14.37 1.83 7.02
CA PRO A 475 -13.06 2.50 7.04
C PRO A 475 -13.17 4.00 7.23
N VAL A 476 -14.16 4.66 6.59
CA VAL A 476 -14.38 6.10 6.68
C VAL A 476 -14.78 6.50 8.09
N ILE A 477 -15.67 5.73 8.72
CA ILE A 477 -16.08 5.95 10.13
C ILE A 477 -14.88 5.79 11.07
N LYS A 478 -14.07 4.74 10.87
CA LYS A 478 -12.84 4.52 11.65
C LYS A 478 -11.88 5.70 11.55
N GLN A 479 -11.72 6.24 10.36
CA GLN A 479 -10.88 7.41 10.13
C GLN A 479 -11.41 8.65 10.86
N SER A 480 -12.73 8.91 10.82
CA SER A 480 -13.35 10.02 11.53
C SER A 480 -13.23 9.86 13.05
N LEU A 481 -13.34 8.64 13.58
CA LEU A 481 -13.09 8.34 14.99
C LEU A 481 -11.65 8.67 15.39
N ILE A 482 -10.68 8.32 14.55
CA ILE A 482 -9.26 8.62 14.77
C ILE A 482 -9.00 10.12 14.74
N GLN A 483 -9.59 10.85 13.79
CA GLN A 483 -9.43 12.30 13.68
C GLN A 483 -10.01 13.02 14.89
N LYS A 484 -11.19 12.64 15.36
CA LYS A 484 -11.78 13.22 16.57
C LYS A 484 -10.98 12.93 17.83
N LYS A 485 -10.42 11.73 17.94
CA LYS A 485 -9.50 11.38 19.02
C LYS A 485 -8.25 12.26 19.01
N ARG A 486 -7.69 12.55 17.84
CA ARG A 486 -6.52 13.45 17.67
C ARG A 486 -6.88 14.91 18.04
N ALA A 487 -7.98 15.43 17.55
CA ALA A 487 -8.41 16.79 17.86
C ALA A 487 -8.63 17.00 19.37
N PHE A 488 -9.15 16.00 20.08
CA PHE A 488 -9.33 16.04 21.53
C PHE A 488 -8.02 15.99 22.32
N LEU A 489 -6.98 15.33 21.79
CA LEU A 489 -5.66 15.24 22.44
C LEU A 489 -4.80 16.50 22.22
N ILE A 490 -5.19 17.38 21.29
CA ILE A 490 -4.49 18.63 20.97
C ILE A 490 -5.16 19.84 21.65
N ALA A 491 -6.42 19.72 22.05
CA ALA A 491 -7.18 20.73 22.77
C ALA A 491 -7.07 20.55 24.29
#